data_68e711821318227ec46c389a8659b969
#
_entry.id   68e711821318227ec46c389a8659b969
#
_cell.length_a   1.000
_cell.length_b   1.000
_cell.length_c   1.000
_cell.angle_alpha   90.00
_cell.angle_beta   90.00
_cell.angle_gamma   90.00
#
_symmetry.space_group_name_H-M   'P 1'
#
loop_
_entity.id
_entity.type
_entity.pdbx_description
1 polymer ?
#
loop_
_entity_poly.entity_id
_entity_poly.type
_entity_poly.pdbx_seq_one_letter_code
_entity_poly.pdbx_strand_id
1 'polypeptide(L)'
;MSAPKTLYDKIWDAHVVSEDADGTSLLYIDRHLVHEVTSPQAFEGLRMAGRKVRAPEKTIAVPDHNVPTTLDRVSGVIANEESRIQVEALDKNAKDFGINYYPVSDVRQGIVHIVGPEQGWTLPGMTVVCGDSHTATHGAFGALAHGIGTSEVEHVLATQTLIQKKSKNMKVEITGKLRPGVTAKDITLAVIGATGTAGGTGYVIEYCGEAIRDLSMEGRMTVCNMAIEGGARAGLIAPDEKTFEYVKGRPHAPKGAQFEAALNWWKTLYTDEGAHFDKVVTLKGEEIEPVVTWGTSPEDVLPISGVVPAPEDFKGGKVEAARRSLDYMGLTPGQKLTDIQIDTVFIGSCTNGRIEDLRAAAEILKGKKIKDGMRAMVVPGSGLVRLQAEEEGIAQIFIDAGFEWRLAGCSMCLAMNPDQLSEGERCASTSNRNFEGRQGYKGRTHLVSPAMAAAAAITGHLTDVREMM
;
A
#
# COMPACT_ATOMS: atom_id res chain seq x y z
N MET A 1 -26.26 -1.22 -29.45
CA MET A 1 -25.76 -1.38 -28.08
C MET A 1 -24.29 -1.00 -28.11
N SER A 2 -23.79 -0.24 -27.13
CA SER A 2 -22.36 0.06 -26.99
C SER A 2 -21.61 -1.25 -26.68
N ALA A 3 -20.35 -1.35 -27.10
CA ALA A 3 -19.51 -2.51 -26.77
C ALA A 3 -19.39 -2.65 -25.24
N PRO A 4 -19.32 -3.89 -24.70
CA PRO A 4 -19.08 -4.12 -23.28
C PRO A 4 -17.78 -3.47 -22.83
N LYS A 5 -17.78 -2.84 -21.65
CA LYS A 5 -16.65 -2.08 -21.10
C LYS A 5 -16.19 -2.69 -19.77
N THR A 6 -14.86 -2.68 -19.55
CA THR A 6 -14.30 -2.98 -18.23
C THR A 6 -14.58 -1.83 -17.26
N LEU A 7 -14.43 -2.09 -15.95
CA LEU A 7 -14.48 -1.04 -14.94
C LEU A 7 -13.49 0.10 -15.25
N TYR A 8 -12.27 -0.26 -15.67
CA TYR A 8 -11.26 0.72 -16.05
C TYR A 8 -11.71 1.57 -17.25
N ASP A 9 -12.28 0.94 -18.30
CA ASP A 9 -12.79 1.68 -19.46
C ASP A 9 -13.88 2.68 -19.08
N LYS A 10 -14.80 2.28 -18.21
CA LYS A 10 -15.90 3.17 -17.75
C LYS A 10 -15.36 4.39 -17.01
N ILE A 11 -14.39 4.19 -16.10
CA ILE A 11 -13.80 5.30 -15.34
C ILE A 11 -12.97 6.18 -16.27
N TRP A 12 -12.14 5.58 -17.11
CA TRP A 12 -11.32 6.32 -18.08
C TRP A 12 -12.16 7.21 -18.97
N ASP A 13 -13.15 6.63 -19.66
CA ASP A 13 -13.98 7.34 -20.61
C ASP A 13 -14.80 8.49 -19.97
N ALA A 14 -15.15 8.36 -18.68
CA ALA A 14 -15.83 9.42 -17.92
C ALA A 14 -14.91 10.61 -17.57
N HIS A 15 -13.58 10.44 -17.66
CA HIS A 15 -12.61 11.46 -17.24
C HIS A 15 -11.75 12.02 -18.39
N VAL A 16 -11.81 11.45 -19.58
CA VAL A 16 -11.12 11.99 -20.76
C VAL A 16 -11.72 13.34 -21.14
N VAL A 17 -10.90 14.37 -21.11
CA VAL A 17 -11.24 15.74 -21.55
C VAL A 17 -11.02 15.90 -23.05
N SER A 18 -9.89 15.37 -23.54
CA SER A 18 -9.52 15.36 -24.95
C SER A 18 -8.58 14.19 -25.24
N GLU A 19 -8.56 13.74 -26.49
CA GLU A 19 -7.64 12.70 -26.95
C GLU A 19 -7.04 13.14 -28.27
N ASP A 20 -5.71 13.03 -28.38
CA ASP A 20 -4.96 13.35 -29.59
C ASP A 20 -4.90 12.15 -30.54
N ALA A 21 -4.56 12.38 -31.80
CA ALA A 21 -4.53 11.36 -32.83
C ALA A 21 -3.54 10.19 -32.55
N ASP A 22 -2.56 10.40 -31.66
CA ASP A 22 -1.59 9.37 -31.26
C ASP A 22 -2.06 8.55 -30.03
N GLY A 23 -3.30 8.78 -29.55
CA GLY A 23 -3.89 8.14 -28.36
C GLY A 23 -3.45 8.74 -27.03
N THR A 24 -2.77 9.90 -27.06
CA THR A 24 -2.46 10.66 -25.85
C THR A 24 -3.71 11.38 -25.39
N SER A 25 -4.10 11.19 -24.12
CA SER A 25 -5.33 11.76 -23.56
C SER A 25 -5.01 12.75 -22.44
N LEU A 26 -5.80 13.82 -22.38
CA LEU A 26 -5.86 14.70 -21.24
C LEU A 26 -6.96 14.19 -20.29
N LEU A 27 -6.55 13.70 -19.13
CA LEU A 27 -7.43 13.08 -18.14
C LEU A 27 -7.73 14.07 -17.01
N TYR A 28 -9.01 14.26 -16.67
CA TYR A 28 -9.41 15.04 -15.50
C TYR A 28 -9.09 14.26 -14.22
N ILE A 29 -8.61 14.96 -13.18
CA ILE A 29 -8.25 14.38 -11.89
C ILE A 29 -9.21 14.88 -10.81
N ASP A 30 -9.94 13.98 -10.15
CA ASP A 30 -10.89 14.32 -9.10
C ASP A 30 -10.24 14.67 -7.77
N ARG A 31 -9.16 13.95 -7.42
CA ARG A 31 -8.46 14.12 -6.14
C ARG A 31 -6.95 14.08 -6.32
N HIS A 32 -6.29 15.00 -5.65
CA HIS A 32 -4.83 15.06 -5.58
C HIS A 32 -4.39 14.92 -4.12
N LEU A 33 -3.64 13.87 -3.83
CA LEU A 33 -3.03 13.65 -2.53
C LEU A 33 -1.56 14.10 -2.59
N VAL A 34 -1.11 14.83 -1.59
CA VAL A 34 0.22 15.48 -1.58
C VAL A 34 0.93 15.16 -0.27
N HIS A 35 2.21 14.86 -0.35
CA HIS A 35 3.07 14.65 0.81
C HIS A 35 4.39 15.44 0.68
N GLU A 36 5.23 15.44 1.74
CA GLU A 36 6.37 16.33 1.86
C GLU A 36 7.53 16.00 0.91
N VAL A 37 7.64 14.77 0.40
CA VAL A 37 8.81 14.34 -0.38
C VAL A 37 8.76 14.83 -1.83
N THR A 38 7.62 14.70 -2.51
CA THR A 38 7.49 14.96 -3.96
C THR A 38 6.86 16.29 -4.30
N SER A 39 6.49 17.10 -3.30
CA SER A 39 5.75 18.34 -3.51
C SER A 39 6.57 19.63 -3.47
N PRO A 40 7.72 19.75 -2.78
CA PRO A 40 8.42 21.02 -2.64
C PRO A 40 8.74 21.69 -3.98
N GLN A 41 9.32 20.94 -4.92
CA GLN A 41 9.68 21.45 -6.25
C GLN A 41 8.44 21.79 -7.10
N ALA A 42 7.36 21.02 -6.94
CA ALA A 42 6.11 21.30 -7.65
C ALA A 42 5.50 22.64 -7.22
N PHE A 43 5.46 22.92 -5.92
CA PHE A 43 4.99 24.22 -5.41
C PHE A 43 5.92 25.38 -5.78
N GLU A 44 7.23 25.15 -5.81
CA GLU A 44 8.18 26.15 -6.26
C GLU A 44 7.99 26.48 -7.73
N GLY A 45 7.77 25.49 -8.59
CA GLY A 45 7.43 25.69 -10.00
C GLY A 45 6.17 26.53 -10.17
N LEU A 46 5.13 26.31 -9.38
CA LEU A 46 3.93 27.17 -9.37
C LEU A 46 4.24 28.63 -9.01
N ARG A 47 5.06 28.85 -7.96
CA ARG A 47 5.47 30.22 -7.56
C ARG A 47 6.26 30.92 -8.66
N MET A 48 7.25 30.25 -9.23
CA MET A 48 8.07 30.80 -10.32
C MET A 48 7.23 31.17 -11.55
N ALA A 49 6.22 30.35 -11.85
CA ALA A 49 5.30 30.58 -12.96
C ALA A 49 4.16 31.56 -12.61
N GLY A 50 4.06 32.06 -11.38
CA GLY A 50 2.96 32.91 -10.91
C GLY A 50 1.60 32.25 -10.94
N ARG A 51 1.56 30.91 -10.82
CA ARG A 51 0.33 30.09 -10.89
C ARG A 51 -0.21 29.78 -9.49
N LYS A 52 -1.52 29.63 -9.41
CA LYS A 52 -2.24 29.15 -8.21
C LYS A 52 -2.56 27.69 -8.35
N VAL A 53 -2.85 27.02 -7.25
CA VAL A 53 -3.50 25.70 -7.27
C VAL A 53 -4.91 25.87 -7.83
N ARG A 54 -5.23 25.06 -8.84
CA ARG A 54 -6.49 25.15 -9.62
C ARG A 54 -7.72 24.83 -8.79
N ALA A 55 -7.64 23.79 -7.96
CA ALA A 55 -8.75 23.29 -7.15
C ALA A 55 -8.23 22.86 -5.75
N PRO A 56 -7.92 23.84 -4.87
CA PRO A 56 -7.38 23.54 -3.54
C PRO A 56 -8.33 22.69 -2.69
N GLU A 57 -9.64 22.80 -2.89
CA GLU A 57 -10.66 21.97 -2.22
C GLU A 57 -10.64 20.49 -2.64
N LYS A 58 -9.96 20.14 -3.73
CA LYS A 58 -9.79 18.78 -4.24
C LYS A 58 -8.41 18.20 -3.89
N THR A 59 -7.59 18.98 -3.21
CA THR A 59 -6.23 18.62 -2.83
C THR A 59 -6.14 18.48 -1.31
N ILE A 60 -5.52 17.38 -0.85
CA ILE A 60 -5.20 17.15 0.56
C ILE A 60 -3.71 16.92 0.71
N ALA A 61 -3.10 17.53 1.71
CA ALA A 61 -1.69 17.35 2.05
C ALA A 61 -1.55 16.71 3.43
N VAL A 62 -0.62 15.76 3.56
CA VAL A 62 -0.30 15.06 4.81
C VAL A 62 1.19 14.73 4.81
N PRO A 63 1.97 15.07 5.84
CA PRO A 63 3.34 14.60 5.98
C PRO A 63 3.34 13.18 6.55
N ASP A 64 4.07 12.25 5.91
CA ASP A 64 4.05 10.85 6.31
C ASP A 64 5.38 10.08 6.12
N HIS A 65 6.23 10.47 5.16
CA HIS A 65 7.45 9.77 4.81
C HIS A 65 8.62 10.09 5.74
N ASN A 66 8.87 11.37 5.98
CA ASN A 66 9.99 11.88 6.77
C ASN A 66 9.61 12.24 8.21
N VAL A 67 8.47 11.75 8.66
CA VAL A 67 7.98 12.04 10.02
C VAL A 67 8.48 10.97 10.97
N PRO A 68 9.18 11.36 12.08
CA PRO A 68 9.56 10.41 13.13
C PRO A 68 8.34 9.73 13.74
N THR A 69 8.46 8.47 14.13
CA THR A 69 7.37 7.73 14.79
C THR A 69 7.56 7.53 16.28
N THR A 70 8.66 8.05 16.83
CA THR A 70 8.96 8.05 18.26
C THR A 70 8.08 9.02 19.04
N LEU A 71 7.81 8.73 20.31
CA LEU A 71 6.87 9.50 21.13
C LEU A 71 7.33 10.93 21.41
N ASP A 72 8.62 11.22 21.33
CA ASP A 72 9.18 12.56 21.47
C ASP A 72 8.73 13.53 20.35
N ARG A 73 8.28 13.01 19.20
CA ARG A 73 7.64 13.82 18.14
C ARG A 73 6.49 14.70 18.67
N VAL A 74 5.80 14.29 19.72
CA VAL A 74 4.70 15.06 20.33
C VAL A 74 5.16 16.44 20.79
N SER A 75 6.45 16.62 21.08
CA SER A 75 7.02 17.94 21.40
C SER A 75 7.14 18.88 20.19
N GLY A 76 6.83 18.40 18.97
CA GLY A 76 6.91 19.16 17.72
C GLY A 76 8.32 19.26 17.13
N VAL A 77 9.30 18.57 17.71
CA VAL A 77 10.69 18.60 17.24
C VAL A 77 10.97 17.44 16.28
N ILE A 78 11.37 17.77 15.05
CA ILE A 78 11.96 16.82 14.10
C ILE A 78 13.47 17.04 14.12
N ALA A 79 14.20 16.10 14.72
CA ALA A 79 15.63 16.24 14.95
C ALA A 79 16.47 16.18 13.63
N ASN A 80 16.03 15.38 12.66
CA ASN A 80 16.69 15.32 11.35
C ASN A 80 16.37 16.60 10.57
N GLU A 81 17.40 17.34 10.17
CA GLU A 81 17.25 18.65 9.52
C GLU A 81 16.58 18.55 8.14
N GLU A 82 16.93 17.56 7.33
CA GLU A 82 16.34 17.38 5.99
C GLU A 82 14.86 17.05 6.10
N SER A 83 14.49 16.15 7.00
CA SER A 83 13.10 15.80 7.30
C SER A 83 12.31 17.02 7.78
N ARG A 84 12.89 17.82 8.68
CA ARG A 84 12.26 19.03 9.20
C ARG A 84 12.00 20.04 8.11
N ILE A 85 12.99 20.32 7.25
CA ILE A 85 12.86 21.25 6.12
C ILE A 85 11.72 20.83 5.19
N GLN A 86 11.60 19.55 4.85
CA GLN A 86 10.55 19.06 3.97
C GLN A 86 9.15 19.16 4.59
N VAL A 87 9.01 18.83 5.87
CA VAL A 87 7.72 18.95 6.59
C VAL A 87 7.32 20.42 6.72
N GLU A 88 8.25 21.32 7.10
CA GLU A 88 8.01 22.76 7.18
C GLU A 88 7.65 23.37 5.81
N ALA A 89 8.29 22.89 4.74
CA ALA A 89 7.95 23.29 3.38
C ALA A 89 6.52 22.90 3.00
N LEU A 90 6.09 21.68 3.36
CA LEU A 90 4.71 21.25 3.11
C LEU A 90 3.70 22.09 3.90
N ASP A 91 3.96 22.36 5.19
CA ASP A 91 3.13 23.22 6.04
C ASP A 91 2.96 24.63 5.41
N LYS A 92 4.09 25.24 5.03
CA LYS A 92 4.09 26.54 4.36
C LYS A 92 3.33 26.50 3.03
N ASN A 93 3.57 25.49 2.20
CA ASN A 93 2.92 25.34 0.90
C ASN A 93 1.41 25.16 1.04
N ALA A 94 0.97 24.30 1.96
CA ALA A 94 -0.45 24.08 2.20
C ALA A 94 -1.17 25.37 2.61
N LYS A 95 -0.54 26.17 3.46
CA LYS A 95 -1.06 27.47 3.88
C LYS A 95 -1.06 28.51 2.75
N ASP A 96 0.04 28.66 2.02
CA ASP A 96 0.20 29.64 0.96
C ASP A 96 -0.80 29.41 -0.19
N PHE A 97 -1.08 28.14 -0.51
CA PHE A 97 -1.97 27.76 -1.61
C PHE A 97 -3.39 27.38 -1.17
N GLY A 98 -3.68 27.41 0.14
CA GLY A 98 -5.03 27.20 0.69
C GLY A 98 -5.56 25.78 0.50
N ILE A 99 -4.69 24.76 0.47
CA ILE A 99 -5.09 23.36 0.34
C ILE A 99 -5.43 22.76 1.71
N ASN A 100 -6.26 21.70 1.72
CA ASN A 100 -6.54 20.97 2.95
C ASN A 100 -5.27 20.31 3.48
N TYR A 101 -5.03 20.42 4.80
CA TYR A 101 -3.79 19.95 5.40
C TYR A 101 -4.02 19.36 6.78
N TYR A 102 -3.43 18.19 7.02
CA TYR A 102 -3.37 17.57 8.35
C TYR A 102 -1.91 17.58 8.82
N PRO A 103 -1.49 18.57 9.63
CA PRO A 103 -0.13 18.69 10.14
C PRO A 103 0.25 17.53 11.06
N VAL A 104 1.54 17.39 11.37
CA VAL A 104 2.08 16.36 12.27
C VAL A 104 1.37 16.29 13.64
N SER A 105 0.85 17.43 14.12
CA SER A 105 0.11 17.54 15.38
C SER A 105 -1.38 17.17 15.28
N ASP A 106 -1.93 16.99 14.08
CA ASP A 106 -3.34 16.63 13.89
C ASP A 106 -3.53 15.14 14.14
N VAL A 107 -4.57 14.76 14.87
CA VAL A 107 -4.91 13.37 15.13
C VAL A 107 -5.24 12.58 13.84
N ARG A 108 -5.63 13.26 12.77
CA ARG A 108 -5.88 12.66 11.46
C ARG A 108 -4.62 12.44 10.63
N GLN A 109 -3.46 12.94 11.11
CA GLN A 109 -2.19 12.72 10.43
C GLN A 109 -1.87 11.24 10.37
N GLY A 110 -1.27 10.81 9.27
CA GLY A 110 -0.85 9.44 9.02
C GLY A 110 -0.44 9.26 7.58
N ILE A 111 -0.28 8.03 7.16
CA ILE A 111 0.09 7.67 5.79
C ILE A 111 -1.02 8.13 4.85
N VAL A 112 -0.66 8.90 3.83
CA VAL A 112 -1.61 9.55 2.92
C VAL A 112 -2.62 8.56 2.29
N HIS A 113 -2.18 7.32 1.99
CA HIS A 113 -3.04 6.27 1.44
C HIS A 113 -3.93 5.56 2.47
N ILE A 114 -3.80 5.89 3.75
CA ILE A 114 -4.72 5.49 4.83
C ILE A 114 -5.65 6.65 5.15
N VAL A 115 -5.10 7.85 5.29
CA VAL A 115 -5.86 9.08 5.59
C VAL A 115 -6.89 9.39 4.50
N GLY A 116 -6.54 9.25 3.22
CA GLY A 116 -7.47 9.50 2.10
C GLY A 116 -8.77 8.69 2.23
N PRO A 117 -8.72 7.35 2.33
CA PRO A 117 -9.89 6.51 2.60
C PRO A 117 -10.61 6.83 3.91
N GLU A 118 -9.88 6.97 5.01
CA GLU A 118 -10.48 7.25 6.33
C GLU A 118 -11.31 8.53 6.35
N GLN A 119 -10.86 9.53 5.64
CA GLN A 119 -11.55 10.83 5.58
C GLN A 119 -12.61 10.89 4.48
N GLY A 120 -12.75 9.85 3.65
CA GLY A 120 -13.70 9.84 2.53
C GLY A 120 -13.28 10.69 1.34
N TRP A 121 -11.98 10.93 1.17
CA TRP A 121 -11.40 11.58 -0.02
C TRP A 121 -11.44 10.66 -1.23
N THR A 122 -11.37 9.34 -0.99
CA THR A 122 -11.45 8.31 -2.02
C THR A 122 -12.88 7.79 -2.12
N LEU A 123 -13.47 7.90 -3.30
CA LEU A 123 -14.83 7.43 -3.57
C LEU A 123 -14.85 6.63 -4.89
N PRO A 124 -15.83 5.71 -5.07
CA PRO A 124 -15.94 4.94 -6.30
C PRO A 124 -16.05 5.81 -7.55
N GLY A 125 -15.39 5.36 -8.62
CA GLY A 125 -15.43 5.99 -9.92
C GLY A 125 -14.59 7.25 -10.09
N MET A 126 -13.86 7.68 -9.06
CA MET A 126 -12.97 8.85 -9.13
C MET A 126 -11.62 8.52 -9.76
N THR A 127 -10.94 9.55 -10.23
CA THR A 127 -9.50 9.55 -10.53
C THR A 127 -8.73 10.16 -9.35
N VAL A 128 -7.70 9.46 -8.87
CA VAL A 128 -6.90 9.88 -7.70
C VAL A 128 -5.42 9.79 -8.04
N VAL A 129 -4.67 10.85 -7.79
CA VAL A 129 -3.21 10.86 -8.00
C VAL A 129 -2.45 11.34 -6.76
N CYS A 130 -1.21 10.88 -6.65
CA CYS A 130 -0.26 11.29 -5.61
C CYS A 130 1.16 11.11 -6.14
N GLY A 131 2.10 11.84 -5.60
CA GLY A 131 3.54 11.66 -5.88
C GLY A 131 4.15 10.39 -5.25
N ASP A 132 3.36 9.36 -5.02
CA ASP A 132 3.75 8.08 -4.43
C ASP A 132 3.19 6.91 -5.26
N SER A 133 4.02 5.88 -5.47
CA SER A 133 3.66 4.71 -6.28
C SER A 133 2.50 3.89 -5.69
N HIS A 134 2.33 3.87 -4.36
CA HIS A 134 1.27 3.11 -3.69
C HIS A 134 -0.10 3.80 -3.71
N THR A 135 -0.25 4.87 -4.49
CA THR A 135 -1.55 5.48 -4.80
C THR A 135 -2.55 4.46 -5.36
N ALA A 136 -2.08 3.37 -5.96
CA ALA A 136 -2.90 2.25 -6.39
C ALA A 136 -3.80 1.66 -5.28
N THR A 137 -3.47 1.87 -3.99
CA THR A 137 -4.30 1.50 -2.83
C THR A 137 -5.76 1.94 -2.98
N HIS A 138 -5.98 3.13 -3.52
CA HIS A 138 -7.32 3.72 -3.67
C HIS A 138 -8.20 2.98 -4.68
N GLY A 139 -7.61 2.14 -5.54
CA GLY A 139 -8.34 1.28 -6.46
C GLY A 139 -9.23 0.22 -5.78
N ALA A 140 -8.99 -0.04 -4.50
CA ALA A 140 -9.87 -0.88 -3.67
C ALA A 140 -11.32 -0.36 -3.58
N PHE A 141 -11.52 0.92 -3.85
CA PHE A 141 -12.81 1.59 -3.88
C PHE A 141 -13.43 1.66 -5.28
N GLY A 142 -12.81 1.07 -6.29
CA GLY A 142 -13.19 1.28 -7.68
C GLY A 142 -12.85 2.68 -8.17
N ALA A 143 -11.78 3.27 -7.66
CA ALA A 143 -11.21 4.53 -8.13
C ALA A 143 -9.99 4.26 -9.03
N LEU A 144 -9.85 4.95 -10.15
CA LEU A 144 -8.64 4.90 -10.96
C LEU A 144 -7.55 5.73 -10.28
N ALA A 145 -6.63 5.04 -9.63
CA ALA A 145 -5.64 5.69 -8.78
C ALA A 145 -4.23 5.22 -9.11
N HIS A 146 -3.30 6.16 -9.30
CA HIS A 146 -1.91 5.84 -9.60
C HIS A 146 -0.92 6.93 -9.21
N GLY A 147 0.33 6.52 -9.00
CA GLY A 147 1.43 7.42 -8.73
C GLY A 147 1.82 8.27 -9.92
N ILE A 148 2.30 9.48 -9.65
CA ILE A 148 2.79 10.46 -10.64
C ILE A 148 4.13 11.05 -10.22
N GLY A 149 4.92 11.53 -11.19
CA GLY A 149 6.19 12.19 -10.92
C GLY A 149 6.03 13.64 -10.45
N THR A 150 7.10 14.22 -9.90
CA THR A 150 7.08 15.60 -9.35
C THR A 150 6.61 16.65 -10.35
N SER A 151 7.01 16.57 -11.60
CA SER A 151 6.54 17.50 -12.65
C SER A 151 5.05 17.32 -12.99
N GLU A 152 4.55 16.09 -12.88
CA GLU A 152 3.12 15.80 -13.03
C GLU A 152 2.33 16.30 -11.80
N VAL A 153 2.92 16.25 -10.58
CA VAL A 153 2.33 16.88 -9.38
C VAL A 153 2.11 18.37 -9.61
N GLU A 154 3.12 19.09 -10.14
CA GLU A 154 2.98 20.50 -10.50
C GLU A 154 1.88 20.71 -11.53
N HIS A 155 1.86 19.89 -12.59
CA HIS A 155 0.86 19.97 -13.65
C HIS A 155 -0.57 19.79 -13.11
N VAL A 156 -0.81 18.78 -12.27
CA VAL A 156 -2.12 18.54 -11.68
C VAL A 156 -2.53 19.66 -10.72
N LEU A 157 -1.61 20.17 -9.90
CA LEU A 157 -1.88 21.33 -9.04
C LEU A 157 -2.31 22.55 -9.87
N ALA A 158 -1.66 22.80 -11.02
CA ALA A 158 -1.94 23.93 -11.87
C ALA A 158 -3.23 23.81 -12.69
N THR A 159 -3.61 22.60 -13.11
CA THR A 159 -4.62 22.38 -14.16
C THR A 159 -5.76 21.47 -13.76
N GLN A 160 -5.61 20.66 -12.75
CA GLN A 160 -6.49 19.55 -12.35
C GLN A 160 -6.62 18.47 -13.45
N THR A 161 -5.62 18.37 -14.31
CA THR A 161 -5.58 17.37 -15.40
C THR A 161 -4.22 16.69 -15.46
N LEU A 162 -4.16 15.57 -16.16
CA LEU A 162 -2.95 14.79 -16.37
C LEU A 162 -2.90 14.27 -17.81
N ILE A 163 -1.73 14.34 -18.44
CA ILE A 163 -1.50 13.77 -19.78
C ILE A 163 -1.10 12.31 -19.63
N GLN A 164 -1.88 11.39 -20.20
CA GLN A 164 -1.65 9.96 -20.09
C GLN A 164 -1.99 9.22 -21.37
N LYS A 165 -1.40 8.04 -21.56
CA LYS A 165 -1.87 7.05 -22.55
C LYS A 165 -2.66 5.97 -21.83
N LYS A 166 -3.77 5.54 -22.44
CA LYS A 166 -4.61 4.47 -21.87
C LYS A 166 -3.83 3.17 -21.75
N SER A 167 -3.83 2.57 -20.57
CA SER A 167 -3.23 1.27 -20.31
C SER A 167 -4.10 0.14 -20.87
N LYS A 168 -3.52 -1.05 -21.02
CA LYS A 168 -4.26 -2.28 -21.33
C LYS A 168 -5.01 -2.80 -20.11
N ASN A 169 -6.03 -3.61 -20.36
CA ASN A 169 -6.83 -4.26 -19.32
C ASN A 169 -6.24 -5.63 -18.95
N MET A 170 -5.97 -5.85 -17.66
CA MET A 170 -5.59 -7.16 -17.14
C MET A 170 -6.58 -7.60 -16.06
N LYS A 171 -7.05 -8.84 -16.13
CA LYS A 171 -7.88 -9.47 -15.10
C LYS A 171 -7.02 -10.41 -14.25
N VAL A 172 -7.12 -10.28 -12.94
CA VAL A 172 -6.61 -11.26 -11.95
C VAL A 172 -7.80 -11.78 -11.17
N GLU A 173 -8.11 -13.05 -11.33
CA GLU A 173 -9.25 -13.70 -10.71
C GLU A 173 -8.79 -14.71 -9.67
N ILE A 174 -9.25 -14.53 -8.43
CA ILE A 174 -8.98 -15.47 -7.33
C ILE A 174 -10.29 -16.19 -7.02
N THR A 175 -10.38 -17.43 -7.49
CA THR A 175 -11.58 -18.26 -7.33
C THR A 175 -11.62 -18.95 -5.98
N GLY A 176 -12.80 -19.36 -5.55
CA GLY A 176 -13.01 -20.14 -4.34
C GLY A 176 -12.72 -19.35 -3.06
N LYS A 177 -12.34 -20.04 -1.99
CA LYS A 177 -12.14 -19.48 -0.64
C LYS A 177 -10.70 -19.61 -0.18
N LEU A 178 -10.25 -18.64 0.62
CA LEU A 178 -8.95 -18.71 1.28
C LEU A 178 -8.97 -19.73 2.42
N ARG A 179 -7.84 -20.39 2.64
CA ARG A 179 -7.63 -21.24 3.81
C ARG A 179 -7.39 -20.39 5.07
N PRO A 180 -7.64 -20.95 6.28
CA PRO A 180 -7.23 -20.28 7.52
C PRO A 180 -5.75 -19.90 7.50
N GLY A 181 -5.41 -18.73 8.04
CA GLY A 181 -4.05 -18.19 8.07
C GLY A 181 -3.60 -17.46 6.79
N VAL A 182 -4.35 -17.58 5.69
CA VAL A 182 -4.09 -16.86 4.44
C VAL A 182 -4.77 -15.49 4.46
N THR A 183 -4.04 -14.45 4.09
CA THR A 183 -4.49 -13.06 4.09
C THR A 183 -4.42 -12.43 2.71
N ALA A 184 -4.90 -11.19 2.58
CA ALA A 184 -4.76 -10.40 1.36
C ALA A 184 -3.29 -10.19 0.93
N LYS A 185 -2.36 -10.15 1.89
CA LYS A 185 -0.92 -10.07 1.63
C LYS A 185 -0.41 -11.31 0.90
N ASP A 186 -0.86 -12.48 1.32
CA ASP A 186 -0.48 -13.75 0.71
C ASP A 186 -1.02 -13.86 -0.71
N ILE A 187 -2.29 -13.42 -0.94
CA ILE A 187 -2.86 -13.34 -2.30
C ILE A 187 -1.95 -12.52 -3.21
N THR A 188 -1.58 -11.31 -2.77
CA THR A 188 -0.83 -10.39 -3.62
C THR A 188 0.56 -10.91 -3.93
N LEU A 189 1.25 -11.44 -2.93
CA LEU A 189 2.57 -12.04 -3.12
C LEU A 189 2.49 -13.28 -4.02
N ALA A 190 1.46 -14.12 -3.88
CA ALA A 190 1.23 -15.26 -4.78
C ALA A 190 0.98 -14.81 -6.23
N VAL A 191 0.21 -13.75 -6.45
CA VAL A 191 0.00 -13.17 -7.78
C VAL A 191 1.32 -12.66 -8.36
N ILE A 192 2.11 -11.92 -7.58
CA ILE A 192 3.42 -11.40 -8.04
C ILE A 192 4.39 -12.56 -8.31
N GLY A 193 4.42 -13.59 -7.45
CA GLY A 193 5.22 -14.79 -7.68
C GLY A 193 4.87 -15.51 -8.96
N ALA A 194 3.58 -15.59 -9.30
CA ALA A 194 3.09 -16.24 -10.51
C ALA A 194 3.32 -15.41 -11.79
N THR A 195 3.29 -14.08 -11.70
CA THR A 195 3.36 -13.19 -12.87
C THR A 195 4.72 -12.51 -13.05
N GLY A 196 5.51 -12.41 -11.99
CA GLY A 196 6.74 -11.63 -11.93
C GLY A 196 6.49 -10.14 -11.66
N THR A 197 7.53 -9.42 -11.25
CA THR A 197 7.50 -7.97 -10.99
C THR A 197 7.24 -7.10 -12.23
N ALA A 198 7.38 -7.65 -13.43
CA ALA A 198 7.05 -7.00 -14.69
C ALA A 198 5.74 -7.52 -15.31
N GLY A 199 5.03 -8.43 -14.66
CA GLY A 199 3.86 -9.13 -15.22
C GLY A 199 2.69 -8.23 -15.56
N GLY A 200 2.55 -7.10 -14.85
CA GLY A 200 1.52 -6.08 -15.02
C GLY A 200 1.98 -4.83 -15.78
N THR A 201 3.21 -4.82 -16.34
CA THR A 201 3.73 -3.62 -17.03
C THR A 201 2.87 -3.24 -18.23
N GLY A 202 2.39 -2.00 -18.24
CA GLY A 202 1.50 -1.46 -19.27
C GLY A 202 0.01 -1.81 -19.06
N TYR A 203 -0.34 -2.41 -17.93
CA TYR A 203 -1.71 -2.77 -17.57
C TYR A 203 -2.25 -1.99 -16.37
N VAL A 204 -3.56 -1.86 -16.33
CA VAL A 204 -4.36 -1.68 -15.12
C VAL A 204 -4.94 -3.06 -14.79
N ILE A 205 -4.78 -3.52 -13.55
CA ILE A 205 -5.24 -4.83 -13.09
C ILE A 205 -6.61 -4.67 -12.41
N GLU A 206 -7.61 -5.40 -12.90
CA GLU A 206 -8.86 -5.60 -12.17
C GLU A 206 -8.79 -6.92 -11.42
N TYR A 207 -8.84 -6.85 -10.08
CA TYR A 207 -8.89 -8.01 -9.19
C TYR A 207 -10.34 -8.40 -8.94
N CYS A 208 -10.66 -9.67 -9.12
CA CYS A 208 -12.01 -10.21 -8.98
C CYS A 208 -12.02 -11.67 -8.49
N GLY A 209 -13.17 -12.30 -8.45
CA GLY A 209 -13.36 -13.66 -7.94
C GLY A 209 -13.95 -13.68 -6.53
N GLU A 210 -14.34 -14.89 -6.07
CA GLU A 210 -14.99 -15.05 -4.77
C GLU A 210 -14.08 -14.61 -3.63
N ALA A 211 -12.83 -15.04 -3.64
CA ALA A 211 -11.87 -14.69 -2.58
C ALA A 211 -11.64 -13.18 -2.45
N ILE A 212 -11.64 -12.43 -3.57
CA ILE A 212 -11.51 -10.97 -3.55
C ILE A 212 -12.77 -10.30 -3.01
N ARG A 213 -13.97 -10.78 -3.40
CA ARG A 213 -15.24 -10.25 -2.88
C ARG A 213 -15.39 -10.48 -1.38
N ASP A 214 -14.86 -11.61 -0.88
CA ASP A 214 -14.93 -11.97 0.55
C ASP A 214 -14.01 -11.08 1.41
N LEU A 215 -12.95 -10.49 0.85
CA LEU A 215 -12.07 -9.57 1.59
C LEU A 215 -12.83 -8.38 2.18
N SER A 216 -12.36 -7.93 3.33
CA SER A 216 -12.67 -6.62 3.89
C SER A 216 -12.14 -5.49 3.00
N MET A 217 -12.52 -4.25 3.28
CA MET A 217 -11.96 -3.09 2.57
C MET A 217 -10.45 -2.95 2.83
N GLU A 218 -9.99 -3.24 4.03
CA GLU A 218 -8.57 -3.26 4.40
C GLU A 218 -7.79 -4.29 3.59
N GLY A 219 -8.32 -5.50 3.45
CA GLY A 219 -7.74 -6.54 2.60
C GLY A 219 -7.70 -6.13 1.13
N ARG A 220 -8.77 -5.52 0.61
CA ARG A 220 -8.82 -4.99 -0.77
C ARG A 220 -7.79 -3.87 -0.98
N MET A 221 -7.61 -2.99 0.01
CA MET A 221 -6.57 -1.95 -0.03
C MET A 221 -5.17 -2.56 -0.07
N THR A 222 -4.91 -3.64 0.66
CA THR A 222 -3.63 -4.38 0.58
C THR A 222 -3.41 -4.95 -0.83
N VAL A 223 -4.43 -5.56 -1.44
CA VAL A 223 -4.33 -6.11 -2.80
C VAL A 223 -4.01 -5.02 -3.82
N CYS A 224 -4.76 -3.93 -3.84
CA CYS A 224 -4.53 -2.83 -4.76
C CYS A 224 -3.22 -2.08 -4.49
N ASN A 225 -2.82 -1.92 -3.22
CA ASN A 225 -1.56 -1.31 -2.81
C ASN A 225 -0.36 -1.94 -3.51
N MET A 226 -0.31 -3.26 -3.54
CA MET A 226 0.82 -4.00 -4.10
C MET A 226 0.71 -4.30 -5.61
N ALA A 227 -0.31 -3.80 -6.30
CA ALA A 227 -0.40 -3.94 -7.76
C ALA A 227 0.82 -3.37 -8.49
N ILE A 228 1.38 -2.28 -7.96
CA ILE A 228 2.60 -1.64 -8.50
C ILE A 228 3.84 -2.54 -8.37
N GLU A 229 3.89 -3.43 -7.37
CA GLU A 229 5.00 -4.37 -7.20
C GLU A 229 5.00 -5.48 -8.28
N GLY A 230 3.84 -5.74 -8.88
CA GLY A 230 3.71 -6.54 -10.10
C GLY A 230 3.92 -5.75 -11.40
N GLY A 231 4.33 -4.48 -11.31
CA GLY A 231 4.59 -3.60 -12.46
C GLY A 231 3.35 -2.92 -13.05
N ALA A 232 2.17 -3.11 -12.48
CA ALA A 232 0.94 -2.52 -12.99
C ALA A 232 0.88 -0.99 -12.75
N ARG A 233 0.17 -0.28 -13.63
CA ARG A 233 -0.08 1.16 -13.48
C ARG A 233 -1.02 1.44 -12.30
N ALA A 234 -2.04 0.60 -12.12
CA ALA A 234 -3.03 0.67 -11.05
C ALA A 234 -3.63 -0.72 -10.80
N GLY A 235 -4.23 -0.90 -9.62
CA GLY A 235 -5.10 -2.02 -9.29
C GLY A 235 -6.51 -1.51 -9.05
N LEU A 236 -7.53 -2.27 -9.45
CA LEU A 236 -8.94 -1.94 -9.29
C LEU A 236 -9.70 -3.12 -8.70
N ILE A 237 -10.65 -2.83 -7.84
CA ILE A 237 -11.69 -3.77 -7.40
C ILE A 237 -13.04 -3.07 -7.58
N ALA A 238 -13.98 -3.73 -8.24
CA ALA A 238 -15.32 -3.18 -8.43
C ALA A 238 -15.97 -2.88 -7.06
N PRO A 239 -16.53 -1.68 -6.86
CA PRO A 239 -17.18 -1.33 -5.59
C PRO A 239 -18.45 -2.16 -5.40
N ASP A 240 -18.70 -2.56 -4.17
CA ASP A 240 -19.87 -3.31 -3.73
C ASP A 240 -20.41 -2.78 -2.41
N GLU A 241 -21.33 -3.49 -1.78
CA GLU A 241 -21.95 -3.11 -0.53
C GLU A 241 -20.94 -2.84 0.59
N LYS A 242 -19.83 -3.60 0.66
CA LYS A 242 -18.75 -3.37 1.64
C LYS A 242 -18.10 -2.00 1.40
N THR A 243 -17.87 -1.67 0.12
CA THR A 243 -17.30 -0.37 -0.26
C THR A 243 -18.26 0.76 0.10
N PHE A 244 -19.55 0.62 -0.20
CA PHE A 244 -20.55 1.65 0.07
C PHE A 244 -20.73 1.88 1.56
N GLU A 245 -20.73 0.83 2.37
CA GLU A 245 -20.82 0.94 3.83
C GLU A 245 -19.57 1.56 4.44
N TYR A 246 -18.38 1.23 3.92
CA TYR A 246 -17.12 1.81 4.39
C TYR A 246 -17.07 3.33 4.17
N VAL A 247 -17.53 3.84 3.01
CA VAL A 247 -17.47 5.28 2.70
C VAL A 247 -18.62 6.08 3.34
N LYS A 248 -19.72 5.41 3.70
CA LYS A 248 -20.90 6.03 4.31
C LYS A 248 -20.54 6.73 5.62
N GLY A 249 -20.91 7.99 5.72
CA GLY A 249 -20.67 8.79 6.93
C GLY A 249 -19.25 9.33 7.10
N ARG A 250 -18.32 9.01 6.22
CA ARG A 250 -16.97 9.61 6.26
C ARG A 250 -17.04 11.12 6.07
N PRO A 251 -16.10 11.90 6.65
CA PRO A 251 -16.18 13.37 6.68
C PRO A 251 -16.39 14.03 5.32
N HIS A 252 -15.69 13.58 4.28
CA HIS A 252 -15.74 14.13 2.92
C HIS A 252 -16.58 13.30 1.95
N ALA A 253 -17.25 12.24 2.42
CA ALA A 253 -18.21 11.50 1.62
C ALA A 253 -19.51 12.30 1.43
N PRO A 254 -20.24 12.09 0.32
CA PRO A 254 -21.55 12.72 0.13
C PRO A 254 -22.53 12.30 1.25
N LYS A 255 -23.50 13.16 1.53
CA LYS A 255 -24.47 12.93 2.63
C LYS A 255 -25.90 13.06 2.12
N GLY A 256 -26.85 12.38 2.80
CA GLY A 256 -28.27 12.46 2.49
C GLY A 256 -28.57 12.14 1.03
N ALA A 257 -29.36 12.98 0.36
CA ALA A 257 -29.76 12.79 -1.04
C ALA A 257 -28.58 12.71 -2.02
N GLN A 258 -27.47 13.38 -1.71
CA GLN A 258 -26.24 13.29 -2.53
C GLN A 258 -25.58 11.91 -2.42
N PHE A 259 -25.63 11.28 -1.24
CA PHE A 259 -25.15 9.92 -1.06
C PHE A 259 -25.98 8.92 -1.86
N GLU A 260 -27.31 9.05 -1.82
CA GLU A 260 -28.23 8.19 -2.58
C GLU A 260 -28.01 8.33 -4.10
N ALA A 261 -27.81 9.55 -4.59
CA ALA A 261 -27.51 9.79 -5.98
C ALA A 261 -26.15 9.17 -6.39
N ALA A 262 -25.13 9.33 -5.55
CA ALA A 262 -23.81 8.72 -5.76
C ALA A 262 -23.91 7.19 -5.73
N LEU A 263 -24.62 6.60 -4.77
CA LEU A 263 -24.84 5.17 -4.63
C LEU A 263 -25.49 4.56 -5.89
N ASN A 264 -26.48 5.23 -6.47
CA ASN A 264 -27.10 4.78 -7.71
C ASN A 264 -26.12 4.73 -8.87
N TRP A 265 -25.17 5.66 -8.94
CA TRP A 265 -24.12 5.65 -9.94
C TRP A 265 -23.03 4.61 -9.61
N TRP A 266 -22.57 4.52 -8.37
CA TRP A 266 -21.55 3.57 -7.94
C TRP A 266 -21.95 2.12 -8.21
N LYS A 267 -23.24 1.77 -8.09
CA LYS A 267 -23.77 0.45 -8.43
C LYS A 267 -23.63 0.08 -9.91
N THR A 268 -23.31 1.02 -10.78
CA THR A 268 -23.05 0.77 -12.21
C THR A 268 -21.58 0.51 -12.52
N LEU A 269 -20.69 0.72 -11.53
CA LEU A 269 -19.24 0.62 -11.67
C LEU A 269 -18.77 -0.83 -11.48
N TYR A 270 -19.01 -1.66 -12.47
CA TYR A 270 -18.51 -3.03 -12.60
C TYR A 270 -18.22 -3.32 -14.06
N THR A 271 -17.40 -4.31 -14.33
CA THR A 271 -17.08 -4.77 -15.67
C THR A 271 -18.28 -5.45 -16.31
N ASP A 272 -18.66 -5.04 -17.51
CA ASP A 272 -19.78 -5.62 -18.26
C ASP A 272 -19.48 -7.07 -18.64
N GLU A 273 -20.52 -7.89 -18.72
CA GLU A 273 -20.40 -9.26 -19.25
C GLU A 273 -19.89 -9.20 -20.71
N GLY A 274 -18.86 -10.01 -21.02
CA GLY A 274 -18.24 -10.04 -22.33
C GLY A 274 -17.23 -8.90 -22.59
N ALA A 275 -16.90 -8.07 -21.61
CA ALA A 275 -15.84 -7.07 -21.74
C ALA A 275 -14.49 -7.74 -22.01
N HIS A 276 -13.68 -7.10 -22.86
CA HIS A 276 -12.39 -7.63 -23.27
C HIS A 276 -11.29 -7.32 -22.25
N PHE A 277 -10.49 -8.34 -21.91
CA PHE A 277 -9.23 -8.19 -21.17
C PHE A 277 -8.08 -8.66 -22.06
N ASP A 278 -7.02 -7.86 -22.16
CA ASP A 278 -5.81 -8.19 -22.94
C ASP A 278 -5.01 -9.34 -22.28
N LYS A 279 -5.14 -9.49 -20.96
CA LYS A 279 -4.49 -10.56 -20.20
C LYS A 279 -5.40 -11.03 -19.05
N VAL A 280 -5.43 -12.33 -18.83
CA VAL A 280 -6.17 -12.95 -17.73
C VAL A 280 -5.24 -13.88 -16.95
N VAL A 281 -5.26 -13.76 -15.63
CA VAL A 281 -4.56 -14.66 -14.70
C VAL A 281 -5.59 -15.18 -13.70
N THR A 282 -5.62 -16.48 -13.47
CA THR A 282 -6.54 -17.12 -12.51
C THR A 282 -5.73 -17.92 -11.50
N LEU A 283 -5.99 -17.70 -10.22
CA LEU A 283 -5.47 -18.50 -9.12
C LEU A 283 -6.64 -19.04 -8.30
N LYS A 284 -6.44 -20.19 -7.64
CA LYS A 284 -7.42 -20.74 -6.73
C LYS A 284 -7.07 -20.39 -5.29
N GLY A 285 -8.00 -19.79 -4.57
CA GLY A 285 -7.80 -19.37 -3.18
C GLY A 285 -7.42 -20.54 -2.27
N GLU A 286 -7.97 -21.74 -2.53
CA GLU A 286 -7.64 -22.95 -1.77
C GLU A 286 -6.20 -23.45 -1.98
N GLU A 287 -5.52 -23.02 -3.04
CA GLU A 287 -4.12 -23.39 -3.33
C GLU A 287 -3.12 -22.38 -2.78
N ILE A 288 -3.58 -21.21 -2.34
CA ILE A 288 -2.71 -20.20 -1.72
C ILE A 288 -2.45 -20.60 -0.27
N GLU A 289 -1.18 -20.59 0.12
CA GLU A 289 -0.72 -20.78 1.50
C GLU A 289 -0.19 -19.46 2.06
N PRO A 290 0.04 -19.33 3.38
CA PRO A 290 0.85 -18.25 3.91
C PRO A 290 2.21 -18.25 3.26
N VAL A 291 2.62 -17.10 2.72
CA VAL A 291 3.84 -16.95 1.91
C VAL A 291 4.85 -15.99 2.56
N VAL A 292 6.10 -16.15 2.19
CA VAL A 292 7.20 -15.28 2.60
C VAL A 292 8.17 -15.05 1.45
N THR A 293 8.75 -13.87 1.34
CA THR A 293 9.82 -13.63 0.38
C THR A 293 11.15 -14.15 0.92
N TRP A 294 11.87 -14.92 0.12
CA TRP A 294 13.20 -15.44 0.45
C TRP A 294 14.33 -14.57 -0.10
N GLY A 295 14.08 -13.81 -1.17
CA GLY A 295 15.09 -13.01 -1.86
C GLY A 295 14.88 -11.51 -1.71
N THR A 296 15.39 -10.75 -2.68
CA THR A 296 15.43 -9.28 -2.69
C THR A 296 14.37 -8.64 -3.59
N SER A 297 13.38 -9.42 -3.99
CA SER A 297 12.26 -8.99 -4.82
C SER A 297 10.94 -9.56 -4.28
N PRO A 298 9.80 -8.87 -4.40
CA PRO A 298 8.49 -9.45 -4.07
C PRO A 298 8.13 -10.70 -4.90
N GLU A 299 8.75 -10.92 -6.08
CA GLU A 299 8.58 -12.15 -6.86
C GLU A 299 9.35 -13.35 -6.31
N ASP A 300 10.36 -13.10 -5.46
CA ASP A 300 11.13 -14.14 -4.78
C ASP A 300 10.34 -14.69 -3.58
N VAL A 301 9.17 -15.24 -3.82
CA VAL A 301 8.20 -15.65 -2.81
C VAL A 301 7.94 -17.15 -2.86
N LEU A 302 7.75 -17.75 -1.70
CA LEU A 302 7.41 -19.17 -1.54
C LEU A 302 6.40 -19.37 -0.40
N PRO A 303 5.61 -20.46 -0.42
CA PRO A 303 4.89 -20.91 0.76
C PRO A 303 5.84 -21.10 1.95
N ILE A 304 5.39 -20.77 3.15
CA ILE A 304 6.21 -20.89 4.38
C ILE A 304 6.69 -22.33 4.61
N SER A 305 5.97 -23.31 4.12
CA SER A 305 6.35 -24.74 4.14
C SER A 305 7.52 -25.09 3.21
N GLY A 306 7.96 -24.16 2.37
CA GLY A 306 8.98 -24.37 1.34
C GLY A 306 10.42 -24.33 1.85
N VAL A 307 11.32 -24.48 0.90
CA VAL A 307 12.77 -24.40 1.12
C VAL A 307 13.38 -23.35 0.19
N VAL A 308 14.46 -22.74 0.63
CA VAL A 308 15.24 -21.77 -0.16
C VAL A 308 15.71 -22.43 -1.47
N PRO A 309 15.40 -21.86 -2.67
CA PRO A 309 15.70 -22.48 -3.95
C PRO A 309 17.20 -22.41 -4.25
N ALA A 310 17.68 -23.31 -5.10
CA ALA A 310 19.02 -23.22 -5.68
C ALA A 310 19.03 -22.32 -6.93
N PRO A 311 20.12 -21.60 -7.24
CA PRO A 311 20.21 -20.83 -8.47
C PRO A 311 19.93 -21.65 -9.73
N GLU A 312 20.26 -22.94 -9.71
CA GLU A 312 20.06 -23.90 -10.79
C GLU A 312 18.58 -24.25 -11.05
N ASP A 313 17.70 -23.93 -10.13
CA ASP A 313 16.23 -24.10 -10.29
C ASP A 313 15.65 -23.04 -11.24
N PHE A 314 16.41 -21.98 -11.54
CA PHE A 314 16.02 -20.87 -12.40
C PHE A 314 16.61 -21.01 -13.80
N LYS A 315 16.16 -20.17 -14.75
CA LYS A 315 16.65 -20.15 -16.13
C LYS A 315 17.06 -18.75 -16.56
N GLY A 316 18.03 -18.70 -17.47
CA GLY A 316 18.49 -17.45 -18.08
C GLY A 316 19.03 -16.47 -17.06
N GLY A 317 18.70 -15.18 -17.18
CA GLY A 317 19.17 -14.13 -16.26
C GLY A 317 18.72 -14.30 -14.82
N LYS A 318 17.67 -15.10 -14.56
CA LYS A 318 17.19 -15.37 -13.20
C LYS A 318 18.14 -16.21 -12.36
N VAL A 319 19.06 -16.99 -12.99
CA VAL A 319 20.10 -17.75 -12.27
C VAL A 319 21.01 -16.81 -11.49
N GLU A 320 21.52 -15.78 -12.16
CA GLU A 320 22.44 -14.81 -11.52
C GLU A 320 21.70 -13.90 -10.53
N ALA A 321 20.46 -13.53 -10.83
CA ALA A 321 19.60 -12.79 -9.89
C ALA A 321 19.35 -13.59 -8.60
N ALA A 322 19.06 -14.88 -8.71
CA ALA A 322 18.86 -15.76 -7.54
C ALA A 322 20.15 -15.88 -6.72
N ARG A 323 21.30 -16.06 -7.38
CA ARG A 323 22.61 -16.11 -6.70
C ARG A 323 22.88 -14.83 -5.90
N ARG A 324 22.70 -13.67 -6.53
CA ARG A 324 22.85 -12.37 -5.87
C ARG A 324 21.88 -12.20 -4.69
N SER A 325 20.60 -12.59 -4.86
CA SER A 325 19.62 -12.55 -3.77
C SER A 325 20.01 -13.43 -2.59
N LEU A 326 20.49 -14.65 -2.84
CA LEU A 326 20.95 -15.57 -1.80
C LEU A 326 22.17 -15.00 -1.04
N ASP A 327 23.14 -14.46 -1.77
CA ASP A 327 24.34 -13.85 -1.18
C ASP A 327 23.96 -12.65 -0.29
N TYR A 328 23.10 -11.75 -0.81
CA TYR A 328 22.64 -10.59 -0.04
C TYR A 328 21.84 -10.99 1.20
N MET A 329 20.88 -11.90 1.03
CA MET A 329 20.07 -12.39 2.12
C MET A 329 20.82 -13.35 3.06
N GLY A 330 22.03 -13.82 2.69
CA GLY A 330 22.81 -14.75 3.48
C GLY A 330 22.06 -16.06 3.73
N LEU A 331 21.46 -16.61 2.67
CA LEU A 331 20.69 -17.86 2.72
C LEU A 331 21.40 -18.98 1.95
N THR A 332 21.16 -20.21 2.37
CA THR A 332 21.71 -21.40 1.74
C THR A 332 20.62 -22.18 1.01
N PRO A 333 20.83 -22.59 -0.26
CA PRO A 333 19.91 -23.46 -0.95
C PRO A 333 19.53 -24.72 -0.14
N GLY A 334 18.25 -25.08 -0.14
CA GLY A 334 17.73 -26.22 0.62
C GLY A 334 17.43 -25.93 2.10
N GLN A 335 17.79 -24.76 2.63
CA GLN A 335 17.40 -24.32 3.97
C GLN A 335 15.87 -24.19 4.05
N LYS A 336 15.25 -24.74 5.09
CA LYS A 336 13.80 -24.51 5.33
C LYS A 336 13.56 -23.05 5.65
N LEU A 337 12.48 -22.49 5.12
CA LEU A 337 12.11 -21.09 5.42
C LEU A 337 11.86 -20.89 6.92
N THR A 338 11.30 -21.88 7.60
CA THR A 338 11.08 -21.87 9.05
C THR A 338 12.36 -21.89 9.89
N ASP A 339 13.52 -22.21 9.32
CA ASP A 339 14.80 -22.19 10.04
C ASP A 339 15.47 -20.80 9.97
N ILE A 340 14.92 -19.86 9.20
CA ILE A 340 15.47 -18.52 9.03
C ILE A 340 15.22 -17.70 10.28
N GLN A 341 16.31 -17.35 11.00
CA GLN A 341 16.23 -16.50 12.21
C GLN A 341 15.93 -15.06 11.85
N ILE A 342 15.18 -14.39 12.72
CA ILE A 342 14.72 -13.01 12.58
C ILE A 342 15.27 -12.19 13.77
N ASP A 343 15.84 -11.02 13.48
CA ASP A 343 16.38 -10.09 14.48
C ASP A 343 15.37 -8.99 14.83
N THR A 344 14.60 -8.57 13.83
CA THR A 344 13.66 -7.43 13.95
C THR A 344 12.31 -7.79 13.33
N VAL A 345 11.24 -7.28 13.91
CA VAL A 345 9.87 -7.35 13.34
C VAL A 345 9.30 -5.95 13.16
N PHE A 346 8.76 -5.71 11.97
CA PHE A 346 8.04 -4.48 11.64
C PHE A 346 6.61 -4.76 11.19
N ILE A 347 5.65 -4.18 11.91
CA ILE A 347 4.22 -4.19 11.55
C ILE A 347 3.77 -2.75 11.29
N GLY A 348 3.35 -2.45 10.07
CA GLY A 348 2.99 -1.10 9.66
C GLY A 348 2.93 -0.93 8.16
N SER A 349 3.22 0.28 7.66
CA SER A 349 3.19 0.64 6.24
C SER A 349 1.77 0.94 5.71
N CYS A 350 1.69 1.60 4.55
CA CYS A 350 0.42 1.76 3.83
C CYS A 350 -0.21 0.42 3.41
N THR A 351 0.57 -0.65 3.39
CA THR A 351 0.11 -1.99 3.05
C THR A 351 -0.67 -2.62 4.19
N ASN A 352 -0.11 -2.61 5.43
CA ASN A 352 -0.64 -3.35 6.58
C ASN A 352 -0.53 -2.57 7.91
N GLY A 353 -0.88 -1.28 7.89
CA GLY A 353 -0.95 -0.44 9.09
C GLY A 353 -2.37 -0.06 9.51
N ARG A 354 -3.40 -0.76 9.03
CA ARG A 354 -4.81 -0.48 9.32
C ARG A 354 -5.28 -1.26 10.54
N ILE A 355 -6.43 -0.90 11.08
CA ILE A 355 -6.94 -1.49 12.33
C ILE A 355 -7.09 -3.02 12.24
N GLU A 356 -7.54 -3.57 11.11
CA GLU A 356 -7.66 -5.03 10.94
C GLU A 356 -6.30 -5.74 10.95
N ASP A 357 -5.28 -5.12 10.36
CA ASP A 357 -3.91 -5.65 10.38
C ASP A 357 -3.38 -5.76 11.81
N LEU A 358 -3.64 -4.71 12.61
CA LEU A 358 -3.25 -4.67 14.02
C LEU A 358 -4.03 -5.70 14.85
N ARG A 359 -5.35 -5.86 14.60
CA ARG A 359 -6.17 -6.89 15.26
C ARG A 359 -5.66 -8.29 14.96
N ALA A 360 -5.35 -8.58 13.68
CA ALA A 360 -4.85 -9.89 13.26
C ALA A 360 -3.52 -10.25 13.93
N ALA A 361 -2.60 -9.28 14.04
CA ALA A 361 -1.33 -9.48 14.74
C ALA A 361 -1.52 -9.62 16.25
N ALA A 362 -2.38 -8.78 16.85
CA ALA A 362 -2.66 -8.80 18.29
C ALA A 362 -3.27 -10.12 18.75
N GLU A 363 -4.12 -10.75 17.93
CA GLU A 363 -4.71 -12.04 18.26
C GLU A 363 -3.63 -13.14 18.42
N ILE A 364 -2.59 -13.11 17.59
CA ILE A 364 -1.46 -14.04 17.71
C ILE A 364 -0.60 -13.72 18.95
N LEU A 365 -0.45 -12.43 19.31
CA LEU A 365 0.38 -11.97 20.42
C LEU A 365 -0.27 -12.10 21.79
N LYS A 366 -1.58 -12.23 21.85
CA LYS A 366 -2.35 -12.20 23.11
C LYS A 366 -1.83 -13.19 24.13
N GLY A 367 -1.39 -12.66 25.28
CA GLY A 367 -0.83 -13.46 26.39
C GLY A 367 0.56 -14.05 26.13
N LYS A 368 1.22 -13.67 25.04
CA LYS A 368 2.56 -14.15 24.67
C LYS A 368 3.58 -13.00 24.74
N LYS A 369 4.85 -13.35 24.72
CA LYS A 369 5.97 -12.39 24.69
C LYS A 369 6.78 -12.60 23.42
N ILE A 370 7.37 -11.53 22.90
CA ILE A 370 8.39 -11.64 21.85
C ILE A 370 9.64 -12.32 22.41
N LYS A 371 10.42 -12.92 21.52
CA LYS A 371 11.70 -13.55 21.87
C LYS A 371 12.65 -12.54 22.50
N ASP A 372 13.34 -12.96 23.57
CA ASP A 372 14.33 -12.11 24.22
C ASP A 372 15.39 -11.61 23.25
N GLY A 373 15.70 -10.32 23.34
CA GLY A 373 16.67 -9.66 22.46
C GLY A 373 16.14 -9.26 21.09
N MET A 374 14.90 -9.59 20.74
CA MET A 374 14.28 -9.14 19.49
C MET A 374 13.83 -7.69 19.58
N ARG A 375 14.09 -6.91 18.53
CA ARG A 375 13.47 -5.62 18.31
C ARG A 375 12.16 -5.81 17.55
N ALA A 376 11.05 -5.40 18.11
CA ALA A 376 9.75 -5.46 17.45
C ALA A 376 9.05 -4.10 17.54
N MET A 377 8.58 -3.58 16.40
CA MET A 377 7.85 -2.34 16.39
C MET A 377 6.54 -2.46 15.62
N VAL A 378 5.53 -1.76 16.10
CA VAL A 378 4.24 -1.61 15.44
C VAL A 378 3.92 -0.14 15.24
N VAL A 379 3.59 0.22 14.01
CA VAL A 379 3.35 1.60 13.58
C VAL A 379 1.94 1.67 12.99
N PRO A 380 0.97 2.22 13.73
CA PRO A 380 -0.37 2.48 13.19
C PRO A 380 -0.29 3.39 11.97
N GLY A 381 -1.13 3.13 10.97
CA GLY A 381 -1.06 3.88 9.70
C GLY A 381 -1.57 5.31 9.77
N SER A 382 -2.40 5.62 10.79
CA SER A 382 -2.86 6.99 11.07
C SER A 382 -3.06 7.19 12.58
N GLY A 383 -3.15 8.45 13.01
CA GLY A 383 -3.49 8.77 14.39
C GLY A 383 -4.89 8.28 14.79
N LEU A 384 -5.83 8.20 13.85
CA LEU A 384 -7.16 7.63 14.10
C LEU A 384 -7.10 6.12 14.30
N VAL A 385 -6.34 5.38 13.48
CA VAL A 385 -6.09 3.95 13.71
C VAL A 385 -5.42 3.73 15.06
N ARG A 386 -4.46 4.58 15.42
CA ARG A 386 -3.78 4.52 16.72
C ARG A 386 -4.75 4.68 17.88
N LEU A 387 -5.61 5.70 17.85
CA LEU A 387 -6.63 5.93 18.87
C LEU A 387 -7.58 4.75 18.99
N GLN A 388 -8.09 4.25 17.84
CA GLN A 388 -8.98 3.10 17.82
C GLN A 388 -8.33 1.86 18.42
N ALA A 389 -7.06 1.59 18.09
CA ALA A 389 -6.32 0.47 18.65
C ALA A 389 -6.09 0.61 20.17
N GLU A 390 -5.90 1.84 20.67
CA GLU A 390 -5.81 2.14 22.11
C GLU A 390 -7.15 1.93 22.82
N GLU A 391 -8.25 2.40 22.24
CA GLU A 391 -9.61 2.22 22.77
C GLU A 391 -10.05 0.75 22.81
N GLU A 392 -9.67 -0.04 21.80
CA GLU A 392 -9.94 -1.48 21.74
C GLU A 392 -9.01 -2.32 22.61
N GLY A 393 -8.00 -1.72 23.26
CA GLY A 393 -7.01 -2.42 24.07
C GLY A 393 -5.94 -3.18 23.28
N ILE A 394 -5.94 -3.04 21.95
CA ILE A 394 -4.95 -3.67 21.05
C ILE A 394 -3.54 -3.15 21.33
N ALA A 395 -3.40 -1.84 21.53
CA ALA A 395 -2.12 -1.23 21.88
C ALA A 395 -1.48 -1.89 23.12
N GLN A 396 -2.29 -2.18 24.16
CA GLN A 396 -1.80 -2.83 25.36
C GLN A 396 -1.31 -4.25 25.11
N ILE A 397 -1.96 -5.01 24.18
CA ILE A 397 -1.49 -6.36 23.80
C ILE A 397 -0.08 -6.29 23.19
N PHE A 398 0.17 -5.33 22.28
CA PHE A 398 1.50 -5.13 21.70
C PHE A 398 2.54 -4.73 22.74
N ILE A 399 2.22 -3.77 23.61
CA ILE A 399 3.10 -3.31 24.68
C ILE A 399 3.42 -4.45 25.63
N ASP A 400 2.41 -5.19 26.07
CA ASP A 400 2.58 -6.34 26.95
C ASP A 400 3.41 -7.45 26.30
N ALA A 401 3.29 -7.65 25.00
CA ALA A 401 4.12 -8.59 24.26
C ALA A 401 5.59 -8.14 24.14
N GLY A 402 5.88 -6.85 24.28
CA GLY A 402 7.22 -6.27 24.18
C GLY A 402 7.48 -5.49 22.90
N PHE A 403 6.46 -5.15 22.11
CA PHE A 403 6.59 -4.30 20.94
C PHE A 403 6.73 -2.82 21.34
N GLU A 404 7.49 -2.09 20.55
CA GLU A 404 7.49 -0.64 20.57
C GLU A 404 6.20 -0.11 19.92
N TRP A 405 5.31 0.52 20.71
CA TRP A 405 4.10 1.16 20.21
C TRP A 405 4.42 2.57 19.72
N ARG A 406 4.32 2.80 18.41
CA ARG A 406 4.82 3.99 17.74
C ARG A 406 3.70 4.98 17.36
N LEU A 407 4.08 6.20 16.98
CA LEU A 407 3.21 7.17 16.33
C LEU A 407 3.05 6.85 14.85
N ALA A 408 1.97 7.38 14.23
CA ALA A 408 1.66 7.11 12.84
C ALA A 408 2.69 7.70 11.85
N GLY A 409 3.01 6.97 10.79
CA GLY A 409 3.91 7.37 9.71
C GLY A 409 4.37 6.18 8.88
N CYS A 410 5.13 6.43 7.82
CA CYS A 410 5.68 5.36 6.94
C CYS A 410 6.77 4.54 7.64
N SER A 411 7.48 5.12 8.61
CA SER A 411 8.46 4.43 9.45
C SER A 411 9.46 3.61 8.61
N MET A 412 9.70 2.37 9.00
CA MET A 412 10.65 1.44 8.37
C MET A 412 10.23 0.97 6.96
N CYS A 413 9.06 1.37 6.44
CA CYS A 413 8.68 1.03 5.05
C CYS A 413 9.69 1.54 4.02
N LEU A 414 10.37 2.63 4.34
CA LEU A 414 11.48 3.19 3.58
C LEU A 414 12.49 3.82 4.56
N ALA A 415 13.76 3.72 4.27
CA ALA A 415 14.82 4.19 5.17
C ALA A 415 15.07 5.72 5.07
N MET A 416 14.01 6.53 5.07
CA MET A 416 14.07 8.00 4.99
C MET A 416 13.89 8.71 6.35
N ASN A 417 13.68 7.94 7.41
CA ASN A 417 13.51 8.41 8.79
C ASN A 417 14.40 7.59 9.72
N PRO A 418 14.44 7.89 11.03
CA PRO A 418 15.32 7.17 11.96
C PRO A 418 15.03 5.68 12.16
N ASP A 419 13.84 5.21 11.72
CA ASP A 419 13.46 3.80 11.84
C ASP A 419 14.10 2.99 10.70
N GLN A 420 15.26 2.42 10.97
CA GLN A 420 16.06 1.68 9.98
C GLN A 420 16.60 0.38 10.58
N LEU A 421 16.92 -0.57 9.70
CA LEU A 421 17.69 -1.76 10.02
C LEU A 421 19.18 -1.45 10.04
N SER A 422 19.89 -2.10 10.93
CA SER A 422 21.35 -2.12 10.95
C SER A 422 21.91 -3.05 9.84
N GLU A 423 23.19 -2.89 9.51
CA GLU A 423 23.85 -3.76 8.52
C GLU A 423 23.74 -5.24 8.91
N GLY A 424 23.22 -6.05 8.01
CA GLY A 424 23.04 -7.50 8.18
C GLY A 424 21.82 -7.89 9.00
N GLU A 425 21.13 -6.96 9.66
CA GLU A 425 19.93 -7.20 10.44
C GLU A 425 18.79 -7.74 9.56
N ARG A 426 18.11 -8.77 10.03
CA ARG A 426 17.05 -9.49 9.31
C ARG A 426 15.68 -9.20 9.89
N CYS A 427 14.78 -8.72 9.04
CA CYS A 427 13.45 -8.28 9.43
C CYS A 427 12.34 -9.13 8.80
N ALA A 428 11.39 -9.58 9.60
CA ALA A 428 10.06 -9.98 9.14
C ALA A 428 9.16 -8.73 9.09
N SER A 429 8.73 -8.34 7.89
CA SER A 429 8.14 -7.03 7.65
C SER A 429 6.81 -7.11 6.91
N THR A 430 5.84 -6.31 7.33
CA THR A 430 4.56 -6.15 6.62
C THR A 430 4.61 -5.03 5.56
N SER A 431 5.78 -4.47 5.28
CA SER A 431 5.95 -3.50 4.19
C SER A 431 5.67 -4.11 2.81
N ASN A 432 5.79 -3.32 1.76
CA ASN A 432 5.44 -3.73 0.39
C ASN A 432 6.66 -4.08 -0.47
N ARG A 433 7.86 -3.62 -0.11
CA ARG A 433 9.11 -3.79 -0.86
C ARG A 433 10.22 -4.32 0.01
N ASN A 434 11.07 -5.17 -0.58
CA ASN A 434 12.21 -5.79 0.09
C ASN A 434 13.50 -5.77 -0.74
N PHE A 435 13.62 -4.84 -1.69
CA PHE A 435 14.88 -4.73 -2.44
C PHE A 435 16.06 -4.31 -1.52
N GLU A 436 17.27 -4.57 -1.96
CA GLU A 436 18.49 -4.30 -1.22
C GLU A 436 18.53 -2.89 -0.63
N GLY A 437 18.70 -2.77 0.68
CA GLY A 437 18.77 -1.50 1.39
C GLY A 437 17.44 -0.77 1.62
N ARG A 438 16.30 -1.34 1.24
CA ARG A 438 14.98 -0.66 1.36
C ARG A 438 14.66 -0.19 2.77
N GLN A 439 14.95 -1.01 3.78
CA GLN A 439 14.68 -0.71 5.19
C GLN A 439 15.94 -0.30 5.98
N GLY A 440 17.05 -0.09 5.31
CA GLY A 440 18.35 0.26 5.88
C GLY A 440 19.51 -0.33 5.10
N TYR A 441 20.69 0.28 5.18
CA TYR A 441 21.88 -0.17 4.48
C TYR A 441 22.21 -1.63 4.81
N LYS A 442 22.23 -2.49 3.78
CA LYS A 442 22.42 -3.94 3.89
C LYS A 442 21.46 -4.66 4.81
N GLY A 443 20.32 -4.05 5.16
CA GLY A 443 19.22 -4.71 5.88
C GLY A 443 18.57 -5.79 5.02
N ARG A 444 18.17 -6.89 5.63
CA ARG A 444 17.58 -8.08 4.99
C ARG A 444 16.11 -8.18 5.33
N THR A 445 15.23 -8.01 4.35
CA THR A 445 13.78 -7.92 4.58
C THR A 445 13.06 -9.11 3.98
N HIS A 446 12.26 -9.80 4.79
CA HIS A 446 11.28 -10.80 4.38
C HIS A 446 9.87 -10.19 4.48
N LEU A 447 9.14 -10.15 3.36
CA LEU A 447 7.75 -9.70 3.36
C LEU A 447 6.85 -10.83 3.85
N VAL A 448 6.01 -10.51 4.83
CA VAL A 448 5.08 -11.44 5.48
C VAL A 448 3.76 -10.74 5.80
N SER A 449 2.71 -11.51 6.10
CA SER A 449 1.45 -10.97 6.64
C SER A 449 1.61 -10.49 8.09
N PRO A 450 0.70 -9.61 8.59
CA PRO A 450 0.74 -9.15 9.98
C PRO A 450 0.75 -10.28 11.02
N ALA A 451 -0.06 -11.32 10.81
CA ALA A 451 -0.12 -12.47 11.70
C ALA A 451 1.19 -13.28 11.68
N MET A 452 1.81 -13.47 10.50
CA MET A 452 3.12 -14.12 10.38
C MET A 452 4.25 -13.28 10.98
N ALA A 453 4.20 -11.95 10.88
CA ALA A 453 5.14 -11.06 11.55
C ALA A 453 5.05 -11.22 13.08
N ALA A 454 3.83 -11.27 13.62
CA ALA A 454 3.59 -11.51 15.04
C ALA A 454 4.10 -12.89 15.48
N ALA A 455 3.86 -13.94 14.69
CA ALA A 455 4.36 -15.27 14.95
C ALA A 455 5.90 -15.31 14.99
N ALA A 456 6.54 -14.66 14.01
CA ALA A 456 8.00 -14.53 13.95
C ALA A 456 8.57 -13.77 15.16
N ALA A 457 7.87 -12.76 15.65
CA ALA A 457 8.28 -12.04 16.86
C ALA A 457 8.34 -12.95 18.10
N ILE A 458 7.39 -13.86 18.24
CA ILE A 458 7.32 -14.79 19.38
C ILE A 458 8.42 -15.84 19.29
N THR A 459 8.62 -16.45 18.13
CA THR A 459 9.52 -17.61 17.95
C THR A 459 10.97 -17.20 17.67
N GLY A 460 11.18 -16.03 17.08
CA GLY A 460 12.47 -15.52 16.63
C GLY A 460 12.94 -16.09 15.28
N HIS A 461 12.06 -16.73 14.54
CA HIS A 461 12.30 -17.22 13.19
C HIS A 461 11.03 -17.11 12.34
N LEU A 462 11.14 -17.23 11.02
CA LEU A 462 9.95 -17.30 10.17
C LEU A 462 9.10 -18.51 10.58
N THR A 463 7.80 -18.27 10.79
CA THR A 463 6.91 -19.27 11.43
C THR A 463 5.61 -19.37 10.64
N ASP A 464 5.13 -20.60 10.46
CA ASP A 464 3.80 -20.82 9.93
C ASP A 464 2.75 -20.42 10.97
N VAL A 465 2.03 -19.34 10.69
CA VAL A 465 1.03 -18.81 11.62
C VAL A 465 -0.08 -19.82 11.92
N ARG A 466 -0.34 -20.80 11.03
CA ARG A 466 -1.35 -21.86 11.21
C ARG A 466 -1.07 -22.74 12.44
N GLU A 467 0.19 -22.80 12.87
CA GLU A 467 0.59 -23.54 14.08
C GLU A 467 0.24 -22.80 15.38
N MET A 468 -0.18 -21.53 15.28
CA MET A 468 -0.47 -20.67 16.43
C MET A 468 -1.96 -20.24 16.53
N MET A 469 -2.77 -20.64 15.56
CA MET A 469 -4.22 -20.33 15.46
C MET A 469 -5.08 -21.30 16.25
#